data_d0428e7f6040a3b31fca0c1099bd52f9
#
_entry.id   d0428e7f6040a3b31fca0c1099bd52f9
#
_cell.length_a   1.000
_cell.length_b   1.000
_cell.length_c   1.000
_cell.angle_alpha   90.00
_cell.angle_beta   90.00
_cell.angle_gamma   90.00
#
_symmetry.space_group_name_H-M   'P 1'
#
loop_
_entity.id
_entity.type
_entity.pdbx_description
1 polymer ?
#
loop_
_entity_poly.entity_id
_entity_poly.type
_entity_poly.pdbx_seq_one_letter_code
_entity_poly.pdbx_strand_id
1 'polypeptide(L)'
;IGTRIIVRAMQNNPTSNNPLEMQTMGSEFDGGFAQYCVAKAKESFPINCDWSDIELASIPISYSTAEGMLCRADVEKETILITGASGGVGSAAIQLAKIRGATIIAQCSPDKASFLKDLGADQTVNRSDNLVKVLGKNSVDVVFDLVGGASWPQLLDIIKPGGKFVTSGAIAGPI
;
A
#
# COMPACT_ATOMS: atom_id res chain seq x y z
N ILE A 1 23.87 3.64 21.73
CA ILE A 1 23.67 5.08 21.59
C ILE A 1 24.18 5.48 20.21
N GLY A 2 23.41 6.35 19.48
CA GLY A 2 23.81 6.82 18.14
C GLY A 2 23.49 5.86 16.98
N THR A 3 22.80 4.75 17.21
CA THR A 3 22.35 3.87 16.13
C THR A 3 21.07 4.40 15.50
N ARG A 4 21.04 4.54 14.15
CA ARG A 4 19.83 4.85 13.40
C ARG A 4 18.91 3.64 13.39
N ILE A 5 17.65 3.86 13.65
CA ILE A 5 16.63 2.80 13.69
C ILE A 5 15.38 3.20 12.93
N ILE A 6 14.66 2.20 12.40
CA ILE A 6 13.26 2.32 12.00
C ILE A 6 12.41 1.63 13.07
N VAL A 7 11.32 2.26 13.47
CA VAL A 7 10.37 1.71 14.43
C VAL A 7 9.12 1.23 13.68
N ARG A 8 8.68 0.00 13.95
CA ARG A 8 7.40 -0.49 13.43
C ARG A 8 6.25 0.18 14.19
N ALA A 9 5.46 0.98 13.48
CA ALA A 9 4.38 1.75 14.08
C ALA A 9 3.19 0.89 14.53
N MET A 10 2.79 -0.12 13.74
CA MET A 10 1.73 -1.08 14.09
C MET A 10 2.36 -2.29 14.78
N GLN A 11 2.01 -2.51 16.03
CA GLN A 11 2.62 -3.51 16.91
C GLN A 11 1.55 -4.45 17.47
N ASN A 12 1.93 -5.70 17.74
CA ASN A 12 1.01 -6.63 18.36
C ASN A 12 0.56 -6.12 19.73
N ASN A 13 -0.75 -6.25 20.03
CA ASN A 13 -1.27 -5.96 21.34
C ASN A 13 -0.79 -7.03 22.34
N PRO A 14 0.04 -6.66 23.35
CA PRO A 14 0.60 -7.63 24.28
C PRO A 14 -0.43 -8.22 25.26
N THR A 15 -1.61 -7.59 25.34
CA THR A 15 -2.70 -8.02 26.25
C THR A 15 -3.79 -8.81 25.53
N SER A 16 -3.63 -9.06 24.24
CA SER A 16 -4.58 -9.82 23.42
C SER A 16 -3.95 -11.05 22.81
N ASN A 17 -4.70 -12.14 22.79
CA ASN A 17 -4.36 -13.37 22.07
C ASN A 17 -4.81 -13.33 20.60
N ASN A 18 -5.52 -12.28 20.18
CA ASN A 18 -5.94 -12.10 18.80
C ASN A 18 -4.80 -11.40 18.00
N PRO A 19 -4.18 -12.07 17.03
CA PRO A 19 -3.09 -11.48 16.25
C PRO A 19 -3.54 -10.31 15.35
N LEU A 20 -4.85 -10.11 15.19
CA LEU A 20 -5.41 -8.99 14.43
C LEU A 20 -5.61 -7.74 15.29
N GLU A 21 -5.53 -7.86 16.61
CA GLU A 21 -5.58 -6.72 17.52
C GLU A 21 -4.20 -6.07 17.62
N MET A 22 -4.03 -5.02 16.84
CA MET A 22 -2.80 -4.24 16.79
C MET A 22 -2.92 -2.98 17.66
N GLN A 23 -1.79 -2.53 18.18
CA GLN A 23 -1.64 -1.22 18.80
C GLN A 23 -0.77 -0.35 17.90
N THR A 24 -1.19 0.87 17.62
CA THR A 24 -0.48 1.78 16.73
C THR A 24 0.17 2.91 17.52
N MET A 25 1.45 3.12 17.29
CA MET A 25 2.19 4.26 17.84
C MET A 25 1.57 5.57 17.36
N GLY A 26 1.22 6.44 18.29
CA GLY A 26 0.49 7.68 18.02
C GLY A 26 -1.02 7.56 18.05
N SER A 27 -1.57 6.39 18.37
CA SER A 27 -3.00 6.13 18.58
C SER A 27 -3.26 5.52 19.96
N GLU A 28 -2.94 4.23 20.15
CA GLU A 28 -3.14 3.53 21.42
C GLU A 28 -2.06 3.85 22.47
N PHE A 29 -0.92 4.37 22.04
CA PHE A 29 0.17 4.84 22.91
C PHE A 29 0.92 5.99 22.23
N ASP A 30 1.81 6.68 22.98
CA ASP A 30 2.50 7.88 22.54
C ASP A 30 3.23 7.68 21.21
N GLY A 31 3.15 8.69 20.35
CA GLY A 31 3.72 8.71 19.00
C GLY A 31 5.09 9.35 18.89
N GLY A 32 5.51 9.60 17.64
CA GLY A 32 6.81 10.19 17.30
C GLY A 32 6.80 11.69 17.06
N PHE A 33 5.68 12.42 17.28
CA PHE A 33 5.66 13.88 17.18
C PHE A 33 6.28 14.54 18.41
N ALA A 34 7.56 14.26 18.66
CA ALA A 34 8.31 14.74 19.80
C ALA A 34 9.80 14.74 19.48
N GLN A 35 10.59 15.45 20.29
CA GLN A 35 12.05 15.39 20.21
C GLN A 35 12.60 14.02 20.66
N TYR A 36 11.87 13.36 21.55
CA TYR A 36 12.18 12.02 22.08
C TYR A 36 10.90 11.21 22.18
N CYS A 37 10.99 9.93 21.89
CA CYS A 37 9.88 8.99 22.09
C CYS A 37 10.41 7.67 22.66
N VAL A 38 9.52 6.92 23.32
CA VAL A 38 9.81 5.59 23.82
C VAL A 38 9.35 4.56 22.78
N ALA A 39 10.26 3.72 22.33
CA ALA A 39 9.95 2.63 21.41
C ALA A 39 10.36 1.28 22.02
N LYS A 40 9.58 0.22 21.79
CA LYS A 40 9.91 -1.13 22.21
C LYS A 40 11.14 -1.61 21.43
N ALA A 41 12.16 -2.12 22.11
CA ALA A 41 13.39 -2.59 21.48
C ALA A 41 13.15 -3.65 20.40
N LYS A 42 12.19 -4.57 20.61
CA LYS A 42 11.80 -5.60 19.66
C LYS A 42 11.11 -5.07 18.39
N GLU A 43 10.61 -3.83 18.43
CA GLU A 43 9.96 -3.15 17.32
C GLU A 43 10.86 -2.10 16.68
N SER A 44 12.13 -2.04 17.08
CA SER A 44 13.14 -1.09 16.65
C SER A 44 14.24 -1.82 15.87
N PHE A 45 14.36 -1.50 14.58
CA PHE A 45 15.25 -2.20 13.65
C PHE A 45 16.42 -1.31 13.26
N PRO A 46 17.67 -1.71 13.53
CA PRO A 46 18.85 -0.96 13.11
C PRO A 46 18.89 -0.82 11.58
N ILE A 47 19.25 0.38 11.12
CA ILE A 47 19.40 0.70 9.70
C ILE A 47 20.81 1.23 9.44
N ASN A 48 21.46 0.65 8.44
CA ASN A 48 22.73 1.11 7.92
C ASN A 48 22.61 1.33 6.41
N CYS A 49 22.29 2.55 6.01
CA CYS A 49 22.20 2.97 4.61
C CYS A 49 22.38 4.49 4.50
N ASP A 50 22.58 4.98 3.26
CA ASP A 50 22.82 6.39 2.96
C ASP A 50 21.55 7.23 2.83
N TRP A 51 20.36 6.63 3.03
CA TRP A 51 19.09 7.34 2.97
C TRP A 51 18.98 8.34 4.12
N SER A 52 18.37 9.48 3.83
CA SER A 52 18.05 10.50 4.83
C SER A 52 17.00 9.99 5.83
N ASP A 53 16.94 10.62 6.99
CA ASP A 53 15.91 10.29 7.99
C ASP A 53 14.49 10.55 7.48
N ILE A 54 14.31 11.53 6.58
CA ILE A 54 13.01 11.83 5.94
C ILE A 54 12.58 10.68 5.02
N GLU A 55 13.50 10.18 4.20
CA GLU A 55 13.22 9.01 3.34
C GLU A 55 12.89 7.77 4.18
N LEU A 56 13.69 7.49 5.19
CA LEU A 56 13.44 6.37 6.11
C LEU A 56 12.11 6.50 6.84
N ALA A 57 11.74 7.70 7.28
CA ALA A 57 10.48 7.94 7.97
C ALA A 57 9.25 7.73 7.06
N SER A 58 9.39 7.81 5.75
CA SER A 58 8.30 7.57 4.79
C SER A 58 7.93 6.09 4.62
N ILE A 59 8.80 5.16 5.05
CA ILE A 59 8.68 3.73 4.80
C ILE A 59 7.67 3.02 5.72
N PRO A 60 7.70 3.17 7.05
CA PRO A 60 7.05 2.24 7.98
C PRO A 60 5.56 2.01 7.72
N ILE A 61 4.79 3.04 7.44
CA ILE A 61 3.35 2.92 7.20
C ILE A 61 3.06 2.50 5.76
N SER A 62 3.63 3.21 4.79
CA SER A 62 3.33 3.01 3.37
C SER A 62 3.72 1.61 2.89
N TYR A 63 4.95 1.21 3.17
CA TYR A 63 5.45 -0.09 2.72
C TYR A 63 4.90 -1.26 3.52
N SER A 64 4.70 -1.12 4.84
CA SER A 64 4.09 -2.21 5.62
C SER A 64 2.63 -2.44 5.24
N THR A 65 1.88 -1.38 4.93
CA THR A 65 0.51 -1.52 4.44
C THR A 65 0.48 -2.19 3.07
N ALA A 66 1.29 -1.72 2.12
CA ALA A 66 1.39 -2.29 0.79
C ALA A 66 1.81 -3.77 0.84
N GLU A 67 2.83 -4.10 1.63
CA GLU A 67 3.31 -5.47 1.82
C GLU A 67 2.24 -6.37 2.43
N GLY A 68 1.57 -5.90 3.47
CA GLY A 68 0.48 -6.64 4.12
C GLY A 68 -0.69 -6.94 3.17
N MET A 69 -1.03 -6.00 2.28
CA MET A 69 -2.06 -6.20 1.26
C MET A 69 -1.59 -7.20 0.20
N LEU A 70 -0.34 -7.09 -0.31
CA LEU A 70 0.23 -8.01 -1.30
C LEU A 70 0.30 -9.45 -0.76
N CYS A 71 0.72 -9.62 0.49
CA CYS A 71 0.75 -10.93 1.13
C CYS A 71 -0.65 -11.53 1.31
N ARG A 72 -1.65 -10.73 1.73
CA ARG A 72 -3.03 -11.22 1.89
C ARG A 72 -3.67 -11.59 0.57
N ALA A 73 -3.34 -10.88 -0.51
CA ALA A 73 -3.77 -11.19 -1.86
C ALA A 73 -2.93 -12.29 -2.51
N ASP A 74 -1.86 -12.74 -1.86
CA ASP A 74 -0.94 -13.76 -2.38
C ASP A 74 -0.49 -13.39 -3.80
N VAL A 75 0.02 -12.16 -3.93
CA VAL A 75 0.44 -11.62 -5.22
C VAL A 75 1.84 -12.12 -5.56
N GLU A 76 1.96 -12.73 -6.74
CA GLU A 76 3.22 -13.11 -7.38
C GLU A 76 3.29 -12.48 -8.78
N LYS A 77 2.81 -13.18 -9.81
CA LYS A 77 2.88 -12.79 -11.23
C LYS A 77 1.54 -12.32 -11.81
N GLU A 78 0.59 -12.03 -10.93
CA GLU A 78 -0.76 -11.62 -11.30
C GLU A 78 -0.76 -10.25 -12.01
N THR A 79 -1.81 -10.01 -12.79
CA THR A 79 -2.14 -8.67 -13.26
C THR A 79 -2.95 -7.95 -12.17
N ILE A 80 -2.40 -6.86 -11.66
CA ILE A 80 -3.02 -6.08 -10.58
C ILE A 80 -3.39 -4.67 -11.04
N LEU A 81 -4.58 -4.20 -10.65
CA LEU A 81 -4.94 -2.79 -10.72
C LEU A 81 -4.75 -2.16 -9.35
N ILE A 82 -4.04 -1.03 -9.28
CA ILE A 82 -3.85 -0.25 -8.06
C ILE A 82 -4.56 1.09 -8.22
N THR A 83 -5.59 1.36 -7.40
CA THR A 83 -6.22 2.68 -7.32
C THR A 83 -5.44 3.58 -6.36
N GLY A 84 -5.53 4.91 -6.53
CA GLY A 84 -4.75 5.82 -5.67
C GLY A 84 -3.24 5.59 -5.77
N ALA A 85 -2.78 5.11 -6.91
CA ALA A 85 -1.44 4.60 -7.15
C ALA A 85 -0.31 5.60 -6.87
N SER A 86 -0.58 6.91 -6.96
CA SER A 86 0.41 7.97 -6.71
C SER A 86 0.55 8.37 -5.24
N GLY A 87 -0.25 7.79 -4.35
CA GLY A 87 -0.10 7.97 -2.90
C GLY A 87 1.02 7.13 -2.32
N GLY A 88 1.34 7.32 -1.03
CA GLY A 88 2.42 6.61 -0.36
C GLY A 88 2.28 5.08 -0.44
N VAL A 89 1.10 4.53 -0.09
CA VAL A 89 0.84 3.08 -0.17
C VAL A 89 0.83 2.59 -1.61
N GLY A 90 0.22 3.36 -2.54
CA GLY A 90 0.14 2.98 -3.95
C GLY A 90 1.51 2.91 -4.63
N SER A 91 2.37 3.90 -4.41
CA SER A 91 3.73 3.92 -4.94
C SER A 91 4.61 2.81 -4.34
N ALA A 92 4.45 2.51 -3.06
CA ALA A 92 5.10 1.37 -2.42
C ALA A 92 4.60 0.04 -3.00
N ALA A 93 3.28 -0.10 -3.22
CA ALA A 93 2.68 -1.30 -3.80
C ALA A 93 3.18 -1.57 -5.21
N ILE A 94 3.35 -0.54 -6.05
CA ILE A 94 3.95 -0.69 -7.39
C ILE A 94 5.34 -1.32 -7.30
N GLN A 95 6.21 -0.76 -6.49
CA GLN A 95 7.59 -1.22 -6.36
C GLN A 95 7.66 -2.66 -5.82
N LEU A 96 6.91 -2.96 -4.76
CA LEU A 96 6.88 -4.28 -4.14
C LEU A 96 6.24 -5.34 -5.06
N ALA A 97 5.18 -5.00 -5.78
CA ALA A 97 4.56 -5.89 -6.75
C ALA A 97 5.47 -6.16 -7.95
N LYS A 98 6.22 -5.14 -8.40
CA LYS A 98 7.21 -5.32 -9.47
C LYS A 98 8.32 -6.29 -9.09
N ILE A 99 8.81 -6.24 -7.86
CA ILE A 99 9.80 -7.20 -7.33
C ILE A 99 9.25 -8.63 -7.35
N ARG A 100 7.95 -8.82 -7.13
CA ARG A 100 7.27 -10.13 -7.21
C ARG A 100 7.04 -10.62 -8.64
N GLY A 101 7.21 -9.75 -9.64
CA GLY A 101 7.00 -10.07 -11.04
C GLY A 101 5.56 -9.85 -11.55
N ALA A 102 4.73 -9.14 -10.79
CA ALA A 102 3.38 -8.78 -11.19
C ALA A 102 3.35 -7.83 -12.39
N THR A 103 2.27 -7.89 -13.18
CA THR A 103 1.94 -6.88 -14.19
C THR A 103 1.06 -5.81 -13.56
N ILE A 104 1.49 -4.55 -13.62
CA ILE A 104 0.93 -3.48 -12.81
C ILE A 104 0.21 -2.46 -13.67
N ILE A 105 -1.08 -2.29 -13.41
CA ILE A 105 -1.92 -1.22 -13.94
C ILE A 105 -2.15 -0.20 -12.83
N ALA A 106 -1.65 1.02 -13.00
CA ALA A 106 -1.75 2.08 -12.02
C ALA A 106 -2.82 3.10 -12.38
N GLN A 107 -3.83 3.30 -11.53
CA GLN A 107 -4.84 4.34 -11.73
C GLN A 107 -4.39 5.64 -11.07
N CYS A 108 -4.28 6.70 -11.88
CA CYS A 108 -3.79 8.01 -11.43
C CYS A 108 -4.37 9.16 -12.26
N SER A 109 -4.02 10.39 -11.90
CA SER A 109 -4.20 11.55 -12.80
C SER A 109 -3.11 11.54 -13.88
N PRO A 110 -3.38 12.13 -15.07
CA PRO A 110 -2.45 12.09 -16.21
C PRO A 110 -1.06 12.67 -15.92
N ASP A 111 -0.99 13.70 -15.09
CA ASP A 111 0.26 14.36 -14.68
C ASP A 111 1.19 13.47 -13.85
N LYS A 112 0.66 12.39 -13.26
CA LYS A 112 1.43 11.43 -12.46
C LYS A 112 1.84 10.16 -13.24
N ALA A 113 1.37 10.00 -14.47
CA ALA A 113 1.56 8.77 -15.22
C ALA A 113 3.05 8.44 -15.48
N SER A 114 3.88 9.43 -15.85
CA SER A 114 5.31 9.23 -16.06
C SER A 114 5.99 8.74 -14.78
N PHE A 115 5.77 9.42 -13.66
CA PHE A 115 6.32 9.06 -12.37
C PHE A 115 5.99 7.60 -11.98
N LEU A 116 4.75 7.15 -12.21
CA LEU A 116 4.36 5.79 -11.85
C LEU A 116 4.97 4.72 -12.77
N LYS A 117 5.19 5.06 -14.05
CA LYS A 117 5.93 4.20 -14.97
C LYS A 117 7.39 4.05 -14.56
N ASP A 118 8.01 5.14 -14.13
CA ASP A 118 9.40 5.13 -13.63
C ASP A 118 9.52 4.28 -12.36
N LEU A 119 8.46 4.21 -11.52
CA LEU A 119 8.39 3.31 -10.37
C LEU A 119 8.17 1.84 -10.73
N GLY A 120 7.77 1.54 -11.96
CA GLY A 120 7.59 0.17 -12.44
C GLY A 120 6.17 -0.21 -12.86
N ALA A 121 5.22 0.74 -12.97
CA ALA A 121 3.91 0.46 -13.53
C ALA A 121 4.02 0.15 -15.04
N ASP A 122 3.43 -0.96 -15.47
CA ASP A 122 3.46 -1.40 -16.87
C ASP A 122 2.44 -0.60 -17.71
N GLN A 123 1.31 -0.24 -17.10
CA GLN A 123 0.26 0.56 -17.71
C GLN A 123 -0.28 1.59 -16.71
N THR A 124 -0.75 2.73 -17.23
CA THR A 124 -1.49 3.73 -16.43
C THR A 124 -2.86 3.96 -17.04
N VAL A 125 -3.87 4.13 -16.17
CA VAL A 125 -5.25 4.50 -16.55
C VAL A 125 -5.66 5.75 -15.78
N ASN A 126 -6.48 6.62 -16.40
CA ASN A 126 -6.92 7.83 -15.73
C ASN A 126 -8.00 7.48 -14.68
N ARG A 127 -7.98 8.19 -13.55
CA ARG A 127 -9.00 8.04 -12.50
C ARG A 127 -10.43 8.37 -12.96
N SER A 128 -10.57 9.14 -14.05
CA SER A 128 -11.87 9.47 -14.67
C SER A 128 -12.31 8.47 -15.74
N ASP A 129 -11.46 7.52 -16.13
CA ASP A 129 -11.78 6.56 -17.16
C ASP A 129 -12.83 5.55 -16.68
N ASN A 130 -13.67 5.11 -17.61
CA ASN A 130 -14.48 3.92 -17.39
C ASN A 130 -13.58 2.68 -17.55
N LEU A 131 -13.27 2.03 -16.44
CA LEU A 131 -12.30 0.93 -16.39
C LEU A 131 -12.72 -0.25 -17.27
N VAL A 132 -14.03 -0.55 -17.35
CA VAL A 132 -14.54 -1.63 -18.20
C VAL A 132 -14.33 -1.33 -19.68
N LYS A 133 -14.44 -0.06 -20.09
CA LYS A 133 -14.19 0.33 -21.50
C LYS A 133 -12.71 0.29 -21.84
N VAL A 134 -11.84 0.64 -20.89
CA VAL A 134 -10.38 0.74 -21.12
C VAL A 134 -9.70 -0.61 -20.99
N LEU A 135 -10.06 -1.39 -19.98
CA LEU A 135 -9.38 -2.64 -19.63
C LEU A 135 -10.16 -3.89 -20.07
N GLY A 136 -11.48 -3.77 -20.25
CA GLY A 136 -12.37 -4.90 -20.46
C GLY A 136 -12.87 -5.52 -19.15
N LYS A 137 -13.91 -6.35 -19.24
CA LYS A 137 -14.36 -7.19 -18.12
C LYS A 137 -13.40 -8.34 -17.89
N ASN A 138 -13.28 -8.78 -16.63
CA ASN A 138 -12.45 -9.93 -16.26
C ASN A 138 -11.00 -9.81 -16.76
N SER A 139 -10.39 -8.62 -16.62
CA SER A 139 -9.08 -8.29 -17.18
C SER A 139 -7.94 -8.35 -16.16
N VAL A 140 -8.25 -8.25 -14.87
CA VAL A 140 -7.25 -8.26 -13.79
C VAL A 140 -7.47 -9.40 -12.80
N ASP A 141 -6.40 -9.90 -12.22
CA ASP A 141 -6.45 -10.97 -11.23
C ASP A 141 -6.69 -10.40 -9.82
N VAL A 142 -6.15 -9.19 -9.56
CA VAL A 142 -6.26 -8.54 -8.25
C VAL A 142 -6.58 -7.06 -8.42
N VAL A 143 -7.50 -6.54 -7.62
CA VAL A 143 -7.70 -5.11 -7.41
C VAL A 143 -7.18 -4.72 -6.04
N PHE A 144 -6.32 -3.72 -6.03
CA PHE A 144 -5.73 -3.08 -4.88
C PHE A 144 -6.38 -1.71 -4.71
N ASP A 145 -7.43 -1.63 -3.88
CA ASP A 145 -8.19 -0.39 -3.74
C ASP A 145 -7.75 0.41 -2.51
N LEU A 146 -7.23 1.62 -2.78
CA LEU A 146 -6.79 2.58 -1.76
C LEU A 146 -7.72 3.80 -1.68
N VAL A 147 -8.80 3.83 -2.46
CA VAL A 147 -9.64 5.01 -2.65
C VAL A 147 -11.05 4.78 -2.10
N GLY A 148 -11.64 3.63 -2.36
CA GLY A 148 -13.03 3.33 -1.98
C GLY A 148 -14.08 4.10 -2.79
N GLY A 149 -15.30 4.19 -2.24
CA GLY A 149 -16.36 5.02 -2.78
C GLY A 149 -17.07 4.43 -4.01
N ALA A 150 -17.69 5.29 -4.81
CA ALA A 150 -18.61 4.94 -5.88
C ALA A 150 -18.00 4.18 -7.08
N SER A 151 -16.68 4.02 -7.14
CA SER A 151 -15.99 3.28 -8.20
C SER A 151 -16.07 1.75 -8.07
N TRP A 152 -16.51 1.24 -6.96
CA TRP A 152 -16.54 -0.20 -6.64
C TRP A 152 -17.21 -1.09 -7.70
N PRO A 153 -18.40 -0.77 -8.25
CA PRO A 153 -18.99 -1.62 -9.28
C PRO A 153 -18.09 -1.85 -10.49
N GLN A 154 -17.38 -0.79 -10.94
CA GLN A 154 -16.44 -0.93 -12.06
C GLN A 154 -15.21 -1.76 -11.68
N LEU A 155 -14.73 -1.62 -10.44
CA LEU A 155 -13.61 -2.41 -9.95
C LEU A 155 -13.94 -3.89 -9.87
N LEU A 156 -15.17 -4.24 -9.46
CA LEU A 156 -15.63 -5.63 -9.42
C LEU A 156 -15.85 -6.20 -10.83
N ASP A 157 -16.33 -5.40 -11.78
CA ASP A 157 -16.57 -5.82 -13.16
C ASP A 157 -15.29 -6.21 -13.92
N ILE A 158 -14.15 -5.64 -13.56
CA ILE A 158 -12.86 -5.92 -14.21
C ILE A 158 -12.09 -7.09 -13.59
N ILE A 159 -12.48 -7.55 -12.41
CA ILE A 159 -11.84 -8.70 -11.76
C ILE A 159 -12.25 -9.99 -12.47
N LYS A 160 -11.29 -10.86 -12.76
CA LYS A 160 -11.52 -12.21 -13.28
C LYS A 160 -12.30 -13.07 -12.27
N PRO A 161 -13.08 -14.05 -12.72
CA PRO A 161 -13.64 -15.05 -11.82
C PRO A 161 -12.54 -15.71 -10.98
N GLY A 162 -12.72 -15.75 -9.65
CA GLY A 162 -11.70 -16.24 -8.70
C GLY A 162 -10.60 -15.23 -8.36
N GLY A 163 -10.63 -14.03 -8.95
CA GLY A 163 -9.71 -12.95 -8.61
C GLY A 163 -9.97 -12.37 -7.21
N LYS A 164 -9.08 -11.51 -6.76
CA LYS A 164 -9.06 -10.99 -5.38
C LYS A 164 -9.28 -9.48 -5.36
N PHE A 165 -10.03 -9.01 -4.36
CA PHE A 165 -10.22 -7.59 -4.06
C PHE A 165 -9.66 -7.30 -2.67
N VAL A 166 -8.68 -6.40 -2.59
CA VAL A 166 -8.07 -5.98 -1.33
C VAL A 166 -8.20 -4.48 -1.19
N THR A 167 -8.72 -4.02 -0.06
CA THR A 167 -8.90 -2.58 0.20
C THR A 167 -8.19 -2.14 1.47
N SER A 168 -7.64 -0.92 1.43
CA SER A 168 -7.11 -0.21 2.60
C SER A 168 -7.33 1.28 2.43
N GLY A 169 -8.37 1.79 3.07
CA GLY A 169 -8.77 3.19 2.99
C GLY A 169 -10.09 3.39 2.27
N ALA A 170 -10.68 4.55 2.51
CA ALA A 170 -11.97 4.94 1.95
C ALA A 170 -12.01 6.48 1.79
N ILE A 171 -10.96 7.04 1.18
CA ILE A 171 -10.79 8.51 1.07
C ILE A 171 -11.89 9.16 0.20
N ALA A 172 -12.46 8.41 -0.73
CA ALA A 172 -13.55 8.87 -1.58
C ALA A 172 -14.95 8.58 -0.99
N GLY A 173 -15.01 8.07 0.22
CA GLY A 173 -16.25 7.75 0.92
C GLY A 173 -16.40 6.27 1.25
N PRO A 174 -17.46 5.93 2.01
CA PRO A 174 -17.72 4.54 2.38
C PRO A 174 -18.04 3.70 1.14
N ILE A 175 -17.91 2.42 1.33
CA ILE A 175 -18.20 1.38 0.35
C ILE A 175 -19.67 1.01 0.46
#